data_92d0263a231a393b29a503e09fd41e74
#
_entry.id   92d0263a231a393b29a503e09fd41e74
#
_cell.length_a   1.000
_cell.length_b   1.000
_cell.length_c   1.000
_cell.angle_alpha   90.00
_cell.angle_beta   90.00
_cell.angle_gamma   90.00
#
_symmetry.space_group_name_H-M   'P 1'
#
loop_
_entity.id
_entity.type
_entity.pdbx_description
1 polymer ?
#
loop_
_entity_poly.entity_id
_entity_poly.type
_entity_poly.pdbx_seq_one_letter_code
_entity_poly.pdbx_strand_id
1 'polypeptide(L)'
;MAESTRPATWDDLLRVARDLAAEGARYALIGGYAIAAHGYNRFSEDLDLLVDPSPDNTGRWVRALAKLPDGAAAELEGDDEIFEREGHYAIRINDEITVDVMPAACGHGWQELSRHIVSVQVDDVTLPVLSLEGLLLTKEGMREKDRADRAVLIRALEAARK
;
A
#
# COMPACT_ATOMS: atom_id res chain seq x y z
N MET A 1 -17.10 -8.28 -15.27
CA MET A 1 -16.14 -7.21 -15.53
C MET A 1 -16.45 -6.03 -14.62
N ALA A 2 -15.45 -5.57 -13.92
CA ALA A 2 -15.64 -4.38 -13.10
C ALA A 2 -15.74 -3.17 -14.03
N GLU A 3 -16.94 -2.80 -14.40
CA GLU A 3 -17.17 -1.67 -15.28
C GLU A 3 -16.92 -0.34 -14.59
N SER A 4 -16.97 -0.33 -13.28
CA SER A 4 -16.64 0.86 -12.51
C SER A 4 -16.07 0.47 -11.17
N THR A 5 -14.87 0.92 -10.91
CA THR A 5 -14.35 0.89 -9.55
C THR A 5 -14.98 2.06 -8.79
N ARG A 6 -15.22 1.86 -7.52
CA ARG A 6 -15.62 2.95 -6.63
C ARG A 6 -14.43 3.35 -5.78
N PRO A 7 -14.44 4.57 -5.21
CA PRO A 7 -13.41 4.94 -4.25
C PRO A 7 -13.38 3.96 -3.07
N ALA A 8 -12.18 3.61 -2.65
CA ALA A 8 -11.98 2.76 -1.47
C ALA A 8 -12.37 3.53 -0.22
N THR A 9 -12.84 2.80 0.79
CA THR A 9 -13.19 3.35 2.11
C THR A 9 -12.29 2.74 3.17
N TRP A 10 -12.38 3.24 4.39
CA TRP A 10 -11.68 2.64 5.52
C TRP A 10 -12.11 1.19 5.74
N ASP A 11 -13.40 0.89 5.58
CA ASP A 11 -13.88 -0.49 5.71
C ASP A 11 -13.23 -1.41 4.69
N ASP A 12 -13.05 -0.94 3.47
CA ASP A 12 -12.34 -1.70 2.43
C ASP A 12 -10.90 -1.97 2.83
N LEU A 13 -10.20 -0.95 3.34
CA LEU A 13 -8.83 -1.10 3.79
C LEU A 13 -8.73 -2.14 4.91
N LEU A 14 -9.63 -2.08 5.89
CA LEU A 14 -9.60 -3.02 7.01
C LEU A 14 -9.87 -4.44 6.53
N ARG A 15 -10.79 -4.62 5.58
CA ARG A 15 -11.07 -5.93 4.97
C ARG A 15 -9.83 -6.48 4.27
N VAL A 16 -9.19 -5.65 3.44
CA VAL A 16 -7.97 -6.06 2.73
C VAL A 16 -6.87 -6.41 3.73
N ALA A 17 -6.71 -5.61 4.77
CA ALA A 17 -5.70 -5.86 5.79
C ALA A 17 -5.92 -7.19 6.51
N ARG A 18 -7.18 -7.52 6.82
CA ARG A 18 -7.50 -8.82 7.43
C ARG A 18 -7.15 -9.97 6.50
N ASP A 19 -7.45 -9.84 5.22
CA ASP A 19 -7.16 -10.87 4.24
C ASP A 19 -5.64 -11.04 4.05
N LEU A 20 -4.90 -9.94 4.00
CA LEU A 20 -3.44 -9.97 3.91
C LEU A 20 -2.83 -10.64 5.14
N ALA A 21 -3.34 -10.32 6.32
CA ALA A 21 -2.86 -10.94 7.56
C ALA A 21 -3.17 -12.43 7.59
N ALA A 22 -4.35 -12.84 7.14
CA ALA A 22 -4.74 -14.25 7.10
C ALA A 22 -3.82 -15.07 6.18
N GLU A 23 -3.31 -14.47 5.10
CA GLU A 23 -2.36 -15.14 4.20
C GLU A 23 -0.91 -14.98 4.65
N GLY A 24 -0.65 -14.23 5.70
CA GLY A 24 0.71 -13.98 6.17
C GLY A 24 1.53 -13.12 5.23
N ALA A 25 0.88 -12.26 4.45
CA ALA A 25 1.57 -11.39 3.49
C ALA A 25 2.38 -10.31 4.22
N ARG A 26 3.58 -10.06 3.70
CA ARG A 26 4.45 -9.00 4.21
C ARG A 26 4.24 -7.76 3.34
N TYR A 27 3.73 -6.71 3.95
CA TYR A 27 3.39 -5.48 3.25
C TYR A 27 3.41 -4.30 4.22
N ALA A 28 3.34 -3.11 3.67
CA ALA A 28 3.12 -1.88 4.43
C ALA A 28 2.17 -0.98 3.65
N LEU A 29 1.29 -0.31 4.37
CA LEU A 29 0.42 0.69 3.78
C LEU A 29 1.24 1.94 3.48
N ILE A 30 1.12 2.46 2.27
CA ILE A 30 1.71 3.73 1.85
C ILE A 30 0.62 4.58 1.20
N GLY A 31 0.99 5.76 0.68
CA GLY A 31 0.05 6.62 -0.03
C GLY A 31 -0.89 7.38 0.89
N GLY A 32 -2.01 7.82 0.32
CA GLY A 32 -2.95 8.68 1.03
C GLY A 32 -3.54 8.09 2.29
N TYR A 33 -3.90 6.82 2.27
CA TYR A 33 -4.44 6.14 3.45
C TYR A 33 -3.41 6.00 4.57
N ALA A 34 -2.12 5.86 4.22
CA ALA A 34 -1.06 5.83 5.23
C ALA A 34 -0.95 7.18 5.94
N ILE A 35 -0.99 8.26 5.18
CA ILE A 35 -0.96 9.62 5.74
C ILE A 35 -2.17 9.83 6.66
N ALA A 36 -3.35 9.38 6.20
CA ALA A 36 -4.57 9.46 7.01
C ALA A 36 -4.49 8.60 8.26
N ALA A 37 -3.84 7.43 8.18
CA ALA A 37 -3.67 6.55 9.34
C ALA A 37 -2.83 7.20 10.45
N HIS A 38 -1.92 8.11 10.08
CA HIS A 38 -1.15 8.89 11.05
C HIS A 38 -1.93 10.07 11.62
N GLY A 39 -3.21 10.24 11.24
CA GLY A 39 -4.07 11.27 11.79
C GLY A 39 -4.15 12.55 10.98
N TYR A 40 -3.63 12.56 9.77
CA TYR A 40 -3.63 13.75 8.93
C TYR A 40 -4.72 13.68 7.87
N ASN A 41 -5.26 14.82 7.51
CA ASN A 41 -6.37 14.90 6.57
C ASN A 41 -5.85 14.71 5.14
N ARG A 42 -6.08 13.53 4.59
CA ARG A 42 -5.67 13.19 3.23
C ARG A 42 -6.69 12.25 2.62
N PHE A 43 -7.32 12.71 1.53
CA PHE A 43 -8.27 11.89 0.77
C PHE A 43 -7.53 11.03 -0.23
N SER A 44 -7.95 9.78 -0.37
CA SER A 44 -7.43 8.88 -1.40
C SER A 44 -8.53 7.96 -1.89
N GLU A 45 -8.56 7.71 -3.18
CA GLU A 45 -9.53 6.80 -3.80
C GLU A 45 -9.00 5.38 -3.89
N ASP A 46 -7.69 5.21 -3.84
CA ASP A 46 -7.01 3.92 -4.06
C ASP A 46 -6.26 3.52 -2.81
N LEU A 47 -6.10 2.20 -2.65
CA LEU A 47 -5.20 1.64 -1.63
C LEU A 47 -3.83 1.42 -2.27
N ASP A 48 -2.78 1.90 -1.62
CA ASP A 48 -1.41 1.71 -2.09
C ASP A 48 -0.66 0.82 -1.09
N LEU A 49 -0.15 -0.30 -1.58
CA LEU A 49 0.56 -1.28 -0.77
C LEU A 49 1.99 -1.45 -1.28
N LEU A 50 2.94 -1.31 -0.37
CA LEU A 50 4.32 -1.70 -0.60
C LEU A 50 4.45 -3.15 -0.13
N VAL A 51 5.04 -4.02 -0.93
CA VAL A 51 5.15 -5.45 -0.60
C VAL A 51 6.58 -5.96 -0.72
N ASP A 52 6.88 -6.99 0.06
CA ASP A 52 8.07 -7.80 -0.16
C ASP A 52 7.91 -8.51 -1.51
N PRO A 53 8.83 -8.29 -2.46
CA PRO A 53 8.69 -8.84 -3.81
C PRO A 53 9.10 -10.30 -3.96
N SER A 54 9.49 -10.98 -2.88
CA SER A 54 9.89 -12.38 -2.96
C SER A 54 8.77 -13.25 -3.56
N PRO A 55 9.11 -14.35 -4.26
CA PRO A 55 8.08 -15.22 -4.84
C PRO A 55 7.09 -15.76 -3.83
N ASP A 56 7.56 -16.18 -2.66
CA ASP A 56 6.67 -16.68 -1.60
C ASP A 56 5.65 -15.62 -1.19
N ASN A 57 6.13 -14.40 -0.95
CA ASN A 57 5.23 -13.33 -0.52
C ASN A 57 4.28 -12.89 -1.62
N THR A 58 4.72 -12.96 -2.88
CA THR A 58 3.86 -12.62 -4.03
C THR A 58 2.65 -13.53 -4.06
N GLY A 59 2.83 -14.84 -3.85
CA GLY A 59 1.70 -15.76 -3.76
C GLY A 59 0.74 -15.38 -2.62
N ARG A 60 1.27 -14.92 -1.51
CA ARG A 60 0.46 -14.54 -0.34
C ARG A 60 -0.42 -13.32 -0.61
N TRP A 61 0.16 -12.24 -1.12
CA TRP A 61 -0.65 -11.04 -1.36
C TRP A 61 -1.62 -11.24 -2.53
N VAL A 62 -1.24 -12.04 -3.54
CA VAL A 62 -2.16 -12.37 -4.64
C VAL A 62 -3.38 -13.12 -4.11
N ARG A 63 -3.18 -14.14 -3.27
CA ARG A 63 -4.31 -14.88 -2.71
C ARG A 63 -5.21 -14.00 -1.86
N ALA A 64 -4.63 -13.08 -1.10
CA ALA A 64 -5.41 -12.17 -0.29
C ALA A 64 -6.27 -11.24 -1.15
N LEU A 65 -5.67 -10.62 -2.16
CA LEU A 65 -6.39 -9.67 -3.01
C LEU A 65 -7.38 -10.35 -3.96
N ALA A 66 -7.17 -11.63 -4.27
CA ALA A 66 -8.13 -12.40 -5.07
C ALA A 66 -9.47 -12.60 -4.34
N LYS A 67 -9.52 -12.33 -3.04
CA LYS A 67 -10.77 -12.42 -2.26
C LYS A 67 -11.67 -11.19 -2.45
N LEU A 68 -11.20 -10.14 -3.12
CA LEU A 68 -12.06 -9.01 -3.46
C LEU A 68 -13.20 -9.48 -4.37
N PRO A 69 -14.35 -8.78 -4.36
CA PRO A 69 -15.59 -9.30 -4.97
C PRO A 69 -15.50 -9.71 -6.42
N ASP A 70 -14.73 -9.00 -7.25
CA ASP A 70 -14.62 -9.32 -8.68
C ASP A 70 -13.51 -10.34 -8.97
N GLY A 71 -12.68 -10.67 -7.99
CA GLY A 71 -11.62 -11.65 -8.14
C GLY A 71 -10.54 -11.27 -9.15
N ALA A 72 -10.34 -9.99 -9.38
CA ALA A 72 -9.41 -9.50 -10.41
C ALA A 72 -7.99 -10.01 -10.24
N ALA A 73 -7.51 -10.13 -9.00
CA ALA A 73 -6.14 -10.58 -8.74
C ALA A 73 -5.95 -12.07 -9.01
N ALA A 74 -7.02 -12.83 -9.19
CA ALA A 74 -6.91 -14.28 -9.47
C ALA A 74 -6.12 -14.55 -10.75
N GLU A 75 -6.09 -13.62 -11.70
CA GLU A 75 -5.30 -13.74 -12.92
C GLU A 75 -3.80 -13.86 -12.64
N LEU A 76 -3.37 -13.39 -11.49
CA LEU A 76 -1.96 -13.41 -11.10
C LEU A 76 -1.57 -14.67 -10.32
N GLU A 77 -2.52 -15.54 -10.01
CA GLU A 77 -2.23 -16.76 -9.26
C GLU A 77 -1.26 -17.65 -10.02
N GLY A 78 -0.25 -18.14 -9.32
CA GLY A 78 0.81 -18.95 -9.90
C GLY A 78 1.94 -18.17 -10.55
N ASP A 79 1.80 -16.85 -10.65
CA ASP A 79 2.83 -15.99 -11.25
C ASP A 79 3.61 -15.31 -10.12
N ASP A 80 4.50 -16.06 -9.48
CA ASP A 80 5.26 -15.58 -8.33
C ASP A 80 6.50 -14.76 -8.70
N GLU A 81 6.80 -14.63 -10.00
CA GLU A 81 7.92 -13.85 -10.51
C GLU A 81 7.45 -12.57 -11.23
N ILE A 82 6.26 -12.10 -10.93
CA ILE A 82 5.65 -11.00 -11.63
C ILE A 82 6.49 -9.71 -11.60
N PHE A 83 7.12 -9.41 -10.47
CA PHE A 83 7.94 -8.19 -10.35
C PHE A 83 9.28 -8.32 -11.09
N GLU A 84 9.78 -9.52 -11.25
CA GLU A 84 11.01 -9.76 -11.99
C GLU A 84 10.77 -9.55 -13.50
N ARG A 85 9.65 -10.08 -14.00
CA ARG A 85 9.29 -10.00 -15.42
C ARG A 85 8.82 -8.61 -15.82
N GLU A 86 7.98 -8.00 -14.97
CA GLU A 86 7.43 -6.67 -15.22
C GLU A 86 8.36 -5.54 -14.77
N GLY A 87 9.52 -5.88 -14.21
CA GLY A 87 10.40 -4.90 -13.58
C GLY A 87 9.85 -4.49 -12.22
N HIS A 88 10.24 -3.32 -11.74
CA HIS A 88 9.83 -2.83 -10.43
C HIS A 88 8.67 -1.84 -10.53
N TYR A 89 7.71 -2.13 -11.40
CA TYR A 89 6.55 -1.26 -11.59
C TYR A 89 5.41 -1.66 -10.66
N ALA A 90 4.58 -0.69 -10.35
CA ALA A 90 3.37 -0.96 -9.59
C ALA A 90 2.40 -1.81 -10.42
N ILE A 91 1.74 -2.74 -9.76
CA ILE A 91 0.70 -3.55 -10.37
C ILE A 91 -0.63 -3.00 -9.87
N ARG A 92 -1.45 -2.55 -10.82
CA ARG A 92 -2.76 -2.01 -10.50
C ARG A 92 -3.81 -3.12 -10.60
N ILE A 93 -4.49 -3.37 -9.49
CA ILE A 93 -5.59 -4.32 -9.43
C ILE A 93 -6.88 -3.53 -9.39
N ASN A 94 -7.63 -3.58 -10.50
CA ASN A 94 -8.93 -2.95 -10.61
C ASN A 94 -10.01 -4.00 -10.33
N ASP A 95 -10.54 -3.95 -9.13
CA ASP A 95 -11.62 -4.78 -8.66
C ASP A 95 -12.79 -3.85 -8.32
N GLU A 96 -13.62 -4.18 -7.34
CA GLU A 96 -14.62 -3.24 -6.83
C GLU A 96 -13.97 -1.94 -6.38
N ILE A 97 -12.76 -2.03 -5.83
CA ILE A 97 -11.88 -0.89 -5.51
C ILE A 97 -10.55 -1.10 -6.23
N THR A 98 -9.76 -0.06 -6.35
CA THR A 98 -8.43 -0.14 -6.92
C THR A 98 -7.37 -0.30 -5.83
N VAL A 99 -6.51 -1.30 -6.01
CA VAL A 99 -5.35 -1.53 -5.13
C VAL A 99 -4.09 -1.51 -6.00
N ASP A 100 -3.18 -0.64 -5.67
CA ASP A 100 -1.87 -0.57 -6.33
C ASP A 100 -0.84 -1.27 -5.45
N VAL A 101 -0.15 -2.26 -6.01
CA VAL A 101 0.82 -3.08 -5.30
C VAL A 101 2.19 -2.84 -5.91
N MET A 102 3.17 -2.48 -5.10
CA MET A 102 4.48 -2.13 -5.62
C MET A 102 5.62 -2.67 -4.74
N PRO A 103 6.74 -3.07 -5.35
CA PRO A 103 7.90 -3.57 -4.61
C PRO A 103 8.84 -2.45 -4.15
N ALA A 104 8.65 -1.24 -4.68
CA ALA A 104 9.52 -0.10 -4.42
C ALA A 104 8.75 1.20 -4.69
N ALA A 105 9.21 2.29 -4.14
CA ALA A 105 8.66 3.63 -4.37
C ALA A 105 9.79 4.65 -4.43
N CYS A 106 9.81 5.46 -5.49
CA CYS A 106 10.82 6.51 -5.70
C CYS A 106 12.26 6.00 -5.56
N GLY A 107 12.54 4.80 -6.07
CA GLY A 107 13.87 4.22 -6.01
C GLY A 107 14.23 3.52 -4.71
N HIS A 108 13.33 3.53 -3.73
CA HIS A 108 13.54 2.85 -2.44
C HIS A 108 12.80 1.53 -2.43
N GLY A 109 13.52 0.44 -2.20
CA GLY A 109 12.95 -0.92 -2.23
C GLY A 109 12.42 -1.38 -0.88
N TRP A 110 11.84 -2.57 -0.89
CA TRP A 110 11.27 -3.19 0.30
C TRP A 110 12.27 -3.31 1.45
N GLN A 111 13.51 -3.75 1.17
CA GLN A 111 14.50 -3.93 2.24
C GLN A 111 14.78 -2.63 3.00
N GLU A 112 14.84 -1.53 2.28
CA GLU A 112 15.06 -0.23 2.90
C GLU A 112 13.80 0.26 3.61
N LEU A 113 12.68 0.28 2.90
CA LEU A 113 11.45 0.88 3.41
C LEU A 113 10.83 0.07 4.54
N SER A 114 11.00 -1.26 4.54
CA SER A 114 10.43 -2.10 5.59
C SER A 114 10.98 -1.78 7.00
N ARG A 115 12.13 -1.14 7.07
CA ARG A 115 12.70 -0.69 8.35
C ARG A 115 11.91 0.46 8.96
N HIS A 116 11.05 1.09 8.18
CA HIS A 116 10.22 2.20 8.60
C HIS A 116 8.78 1.79 8.93
N ILE A 117 8.49 0.49 8.99
CA ILE A 117 7.15 0.01 9.30
C ILE A 117 6.85 0.22 10.77
N VAL A 118 5.71 0.84 11.05
CA VAL A 118 5.17 0.98 12.39
C VAL A 118 3.76 0.38 12.41
N SER A 119 3.28 0.02 13.58
CA SER A 119 1.93 -0.53 13.73
C SER A 119 0.96 0.58 14.12
N VAL A 120 -0.14 0.68 13.37
CA VAL A 120 -1.20 1.63 13.69
C VAL A 120 -2.49 0.83 13.93
N GLN A 121 -3.10 1.03 15.09
CA GLN A 121 -4.34 0.34 15.43
C GLN A 121 -5.53 1.13 14.91
N VAL A 122 -6.37 0.48 14.09
CA VAL A 122 -7.62 1.05 13.62
C VAL A 122 -8.71 0.03 13.89
N ASP A 123 -9.66 0.37 14.75
CA ASP A 123 -10.67 -0.57 15.27
C ASP A 123 -9.98 -1.82 15.85
N ASP A 124 -10.32 -3.01 15.37
CA ASP A 124 -9.73 -4.26 15.84
C ASP A 124 -8.57 -4.74 14.95
N VAL A 125 -8.12 -3.90 14.02
CA VAL A 125 -7.09 -4.26 13.04
C VAL A 125 -5.80 -3.51 13.34
N THR A 126 -4.68 -4.24 13.34
CA THR A 126 -3.36 -3.64 13.40
C THR A 126 -2.81 -3.53 11.99
N LEU A 127 -2.60 -2.29 11.54
CA LEU A 127 -2.09 -2.01 10.20
C LEU A 127 -0.59 -1.81 10.23
N PRO A 128 0.17 -2.50 9.35
CA PRO A 128 1.57 -2.14 9.12
C PRO A 128 1.59 -0.93 8.19
N VAL A 129 2.10 0.17 8.68
CA VAL A 129 2.10 1.46 7.96
C VAL A 129 3.53 1.99 7.95
N LEU A 130 3.98 2.60 6.85
CA LEU A 130 5.27 3.29 6.90
C LEU A 130 5.17 4.48 7.84
N SER A 131 6.25 4.71 8.60
CA SER A 131 6.39 5.89 9.44
C SER A 131 6.37 7.15 8.58
N LEU A 132 6.22 8.31 9.22
CA LEU A 132 6.26 9.58 8.50
C LEU A 132 7.58 9.75 7.72
N GLU A 133 8.70 9.34 8.29
CA GLU A 133 10.00 9.36 7.60
C GLU A 133 9.98 8.45 6.37
N GLY A 134 9.47 7.23 6.52
CA GLY A 134 9.37 6.28 5.41
C GLY A 134 8.47 6.80 4.31
N LEU A 135 7.32 7.37 4.68
CA LEU A 135 6.41 7.96 3.70
C LEU A 135 7.06 9.12 2.95
N LEU A 136 7.86 9.93 3.62
CA LEU A 136 8.56 11.03 2.97
C LEU A 136 9.51 10.51 1.87
N LEU A 137 10.20 9.39 2.12
CA LEU A 137 11.05 8.76 1.10
C LEU A 137 10.25 8.36 -0.13
N THR A 138 9.01 7.91 0.05
CA THR A 138 8.15 7.50 -1.07
C THR A 138 7.65 8.68 -1.91
N LYS A 139 7.86 9.92 -1.45
CA LYS A 139 7.37 11.14 -2.09
C LYS A 139 8.48 12.03 -2.61
N GLU A 140 9.65 11.47 -2.88
CA GLU A 140 10.77 12.22 -3.45
C GLU A 140 10.62 12.49 -4.95
N GLY A 141 9.51 12.07 -5.54
CA GLY A 141 9.24 12.26 -6.96
C GLY A 141 8.95 13.70 -7.36
N MET A 142 8.89 13.93 -8.66
CA MET A 142 8.71 15.26 -9.23
C MET A 142 7.25 15.65 -9.45
N ARG A 143 6.31 14.73 -9.23
CA ARG A 143 4.89 15.02 -9.46
C ARG A 143 4.38 16.06 -8.46
N GLU A 144 3.43 16.88 -8.90
CA GLU A 144 2.81 17.88 -8.04
C GLU A 144 2.15 17.25 -6.81
N LYS A 145 1.48 16.11 -7.00
CA LYS A 145 0.87 15.35 -5.90
C LYS A 145 1.92 14.95 -4.86
N ASP A 146 3.10 14.52 -5.30
CA ASP A 146 4.17 14.13 -4.39
C ASP A 146 4.70 15.33 -3.59
N ARG A 147 4.79 16.48 -4.23
CA ARG A 147 5.23 17.71 -3.53
C ARG A 147 4.23 18.14 -2.47
N ALA A 148 2.93 18.03 -2.76
CA ALA A 148 1.88 18.35 -1.80
C ALA A 148 1.93 17.41 -0.60
N ASP A 149 2.10 16.11 -0.84
CA ASP A 149 2.20 15.11 0.23
C ASP A 149 3.47 15.33 1.05
N ARG A 150 4.60 15.66 0.41
CA ARG A 150 5.84 15.97 1.12
C ARG A 150 5.65 17.14 2.07
N ALA A 151 4.96 18.18 1.65
CA ALA A 151 4.72 19.35 2.50
C ALA A 151 3.94 18.96 3.77
N VAL A 152 2.91 18.11 3.63
CA VAL A 152 2.15 17.60 4.77
C VAL A 152 3.04 16.78 5.70
N LEU A 153 3.84 15.87 5.13
CA LEU A 153 4.72 14.98 5.90
C LEU A 153 5.80 15.74 6.64
N ILE A 154 6.40 16.75 6.01
CA ILE A 154 7.42 17.57 6.63
C ILE A 154 6.85 18.32 7.84
N ARG A 155 5.65 18.91 7.68
CA ARG A 155 5.00 19.59 8.79
C ARG A 155 4.64 18.63 9.92
N ALA A 156 4.21 17.40 9.57
CA ALA A 156 3.90 16.40 10.57
C ALA A 156 5.13 15.99 11.37
N LEU A 157 6.26 15.81 10.69
CA LEU A 157 7.52 15.47 11.35
C LEU A 157 8.01 16.59 12.26
N GLU A 158 7.89 17.84 11.83
CA GLU A 158 8.25 18.99 12.66
C GLU A 158 7.38 19.04 13.91
N ALA A 159 6.10 18.80 13.79
CA ALA A 159 5.19 18.77 14.93
C ALA A 159 5.53 17.65 15.90
N ALA A 160 5.93 16.49 15.40
CA ALA A 160 6.28 15.35 16.24
C ALA A 160 7.57 15.54 17.03
N ARG A 161 8.44 16.48 16.61
CA ARG A 161 9.69 16.78 17.30
C ARG A 161 9.54 17.77 18.46
N LYS A 162 8.36 18.36 18.60
CA LYS A 162 8.07 19.27 19.71
C LYS A 162 7.40 18.50 20.90
#